data_1cb3d4c0fd6d158e3526e71c4034aa48
#
_entry.id   1cb3d4c0fd6d158e3526e71c4034aa48
#
_cell.length_a   1.000
_cell.length_b   1.000
_cell.length_c   1.000
_cell.angle_alpha   90.00
_cell.angle_beta   90.00
_cell.angle_gamma   90.00
#
_symmetry.space_group_name_H-M   'P 1'
#
loop_
_entity.id
_entity.type
_entity.pdbx_description
1 polymer ?
#
loop_
_entity_poly.entity_id
_entity_poly.type
_entity_poly.pdbx_seq_one_letter_code
_entity_poly.pdbx_strand_id
1 'polypeptide(L)'
;MTFRLTDLTHPIIQAPMAGGPSTPALVAAVSRAGGLGSLAAGYRTAADMVDEIAAVRRLTDRPFAMNVFVPEVHPSAPGDLDAYARALRPFAAELGVPAPEVRPAGDDEYGAKLEQLLA
;
A
#
# COMPACT_ATOMS: atom_id res chain seq x y z
N MET A 1 10.43 21.73 8.56
CA MET A 1 9.62 22.46 7.54
C MET A 1 8.37 21.65 7.30
N THR A 2 7.18 22.23 7.46
CA THR A 2 5.92 21.48 7.28
C THR A 2 5.54 21.53 5.81
N PHE A 3 5.45 20.37 5.13
CA PHE A 3 4.98 20.26 3.75
C PHE A 3 3.48 20.58 3.65
N ARG A 4 3.10 21.33 2.60
CA ARG A 4 1.72 21.68 2.27
C ARG A 4 1.45 21.28 0.81
N LEU A 5 0.24 20.85 0.49
CA LEU A 5 -0.14 20.52 -0.89
C LEU A 5 -0.02 21.73 -1.84
N THR A 6 -0.13 22.94 -1.30
CA THR A 6 0.06 24.18 -2.04
C THR A 6 1.52 24.45 -2.42
N ASP A 7 2.48 23.71 -1.88
CA ASP A 7 3.90 23.82 -2.21
C ASP A 7 4.27 23.02 -3.47
N LEU A 8 3.33 22.23 -4.00
CA LEU A 8 3.50 21.51 -5.26
C LEU A 8 3.48 22.50 -6.45
N THR A 9 4.42 22.31 -7.39
CA THR A 9 4.41 23.06 -8.66
C THR A 9 3.18 22.71 -9.51
N HIS A 10 2.81 21.42 -9.47
CA HIS A 10 1.61 20.90 -10.13
C HIS A 10 0.72 20.25 -9.07
N PRO A 11 -0.56 20.64 -8.94
CA PRO A 11 -1.47 20.07 -7.93
C PRO A 11 -1.94 18.66 -8.34
N ILE A 12 -0.98 17.77 -8.58
CA ILE A 12 -1.20 16.39 -9.02
C ILE A 12 -0.59 15.45 -7.99
N ILE A 13 -1.40 14.52 -7.51
CA ILE A 13 -0.97 13.44 -6.61
C ILE A 13 -1.10 12.13 -7.40
N GLN A 14 0.00 11.41 -7.57
CA GLN A 14 -0.05 10.07 -8.14
C GLN A 14 -0.65 9.13 -7.11
N ALA A 15 -1.71 8.41 -7.51
CA ALA A 15 -2.40 7.47 -6.63
C ALA A 15 -1.45 6.34 -6.16
N PRO A 16 -1.44 6.00 -4.85
CA PRO A 16 -0.72 4.83 -4.37
C PRO A 16 -1.40 3.56 -4.90
N MET A 17 -0.63 2.72 -5.60
CA MET A 17 -1.10 1.47 -6.20
C MET A 17 -0.32 0.30 -5.60
N ALA A 18 -0.95 -0.44 -4.69
CA ALA A 18 -0.38 -1.65 -4.10
C ALA A 18 -0.21 -2.76 -5.16
N GLY A 19 0.63 -3.76 -4.85
CA GLY A 19 0.85 -4.89 -5.75
C GLY A 19 1.86 -4.63 -6.88
N GLY A 20 2.62 -3.49 -6.84
CA GLY A 20 3.77 -3.28 -7.69
C GLY A 20 3.80 -2.03 -8.57
N PRO A 21 2.67 -1.47 -9.06
CA PRO A 21 2.74 -0.34 -9.99
C PRO A 21 3.38 0.94 -9.42
N SER A 22 3.22 1.23 -8.11
CA SER A 22 3.88 2.36 -7.43
C SER A 22 5.33 2.03 -7.10
N THR A 23 6.18 2.00 -8.12
CA THR A 23 7.61 1.76 -7.95
C THR A 23 8.33 3.01 -7.42
N PRO A 24 9.49 2.86 -6.73
CA PRO A 24 10.33 4.00 -6.34
C PRO A 24 10.69 4.93 -7.51
N ALA A 25 10.90 4.37 -8.70
CA ALA A 25 11.22 5.15 -9.90
C ALA A 25 10.04 6.03 -10.34
N LEU A 26 8.81 5.49 -10.33
CA LEU A 26 7.60 6.27 -10.64
C LEU A 26 7.40 7.41 -9.64
N VAL A 27 7.47 7.08 -8.34
CA VAL A 27 7.29 8.05 -7.26
C VAL A 27 8.30 9.18 -7.37
N ALA A 28 9.58 8.86 -7.55
CA ALA A 28 10.64 9.86 -7.73
C ALA A 28 10.44 10.71 -8.98
N ALA A 29 9.99 10.12 -10.10
CA ALA A 29 9.74 10.84 -11.34
C ALA A 29 8.62 11.87 -11.17
N VAL A 30 7.49 11.48 -10.57
CA VAL A 30 6.37 12.39 -10.29
C VAL A 30 6.79 13.52 -9.35
N SER A 31 7.51 13.20 -8.27
CA SER A 31 7.96 14.20 -7.30
C SER A 31 8.96 15.20 -7.92
N ARG A 32 9.88 14.72 -8.77
CA ARG A 32 10.81 15.59 -9.51
C ARG A 32 10.12 16.49 -10.53
N ALA A 33 9.03 16.00 -11.13
CA ALA A 33 8.20 16.79 -12.04
C ALA A 33 7.36 17.86 -11.33
N GLY A 34 7.36 17.90 -9.99
CA GLY A 34 6.65 18.92 -9.21
C GLY A 34 5.27 18.53 -8.73
N GLY A 35 4.88 17.25 -8.91
CA GLY A 35 3.72 16.63 -8.28
C GLY A 35 4.07 15.98 -6.94
N LEU A 36 3.17 15.16 -6.40
CA LEU A 36 3.40 14.30 -5.24
C LEU A 36 3.32 12.83 -5.65
N GLY A 37 4.47 12.16 -5.71
CA GLY A 37 4.53 10.72 -5.89
C GLY A 37 4.11 10.00 -4.61
N SER A 38 3.45 8.84 -4.69
CA SER A 38 2.99 8.08 -3.54
C SER A 38 3.39 6.61 -3.64
N LEU A 39 4.13 6.12 -2.64
CA LEU A 39 4.34 4.69 -2.42
C LEU A 39 3.10 4.06 -1.78
N ALA A 40 2.95 2.75 -1.93
CA ALA A 40 1.87 1.98 -1.33
C ALA A 40 2.45 0.86 -0.45
N ALA A 41 2.29 0.97 0.87
CA ALA A 41 2.78 -0.02 1.83
C ALA A 41 1.82 -1.21 2.03
N GLY A 42 0.61 -1.17 1.47
CA GLY A 42 -0.34 -2.28 1.54
C GLY A 42 0.25 -3.58 1.01
N TYR A 43 0.05 -4.68 1.74
CA TYR A 43 0.56 -6.04 1.45
C TYR A 43 2.10 -6.17 1.49
N ARG A 44 2.80 -5.20 2.07
CA ARG A 44 4.25 -5.24 2.28
C ARG A 44 4.57 -5.33 3.76
N THR A 45 5.73 -5.86 4.09
CA THR A 45 6.26 -5.77 5.46
C THR A 45 6.72 -4.35 5.77
N ALA A 46 6.85 -4.02 7.06
CA ALA A 46 7.44 -2.75 7.48
C ALA A 46 8.89 -2.60 6.99
N ALA A 47 9.65 -3.69 6.93
CA ALA A 47 11.02 -3.70 6.39
C ALA A 47 11.05 -3.38 4.90
N ASP A 48 10.21 -4.03 4.08
CA ASP A 48 10.12 -3.74 2.64
C ASP A 48 9.71 -2.29 2.38
N MET A 49 8.82 -1.73 3.21
CA MET A 49 8.43 -0.32 3.13
C MET A 49 9.63 0.61 3.36
N VAL A 50 10.45 0.33 4.38
CA VAL A 50 11.67 1.11 4.66
C VAL A 50 12.65 1.05 3.50
N ASP A 51 12.86 -0.12 2.90
CA ASP A 51 13.73 -0.29 1.74
C ASP A 51 13.24 0.49 0.52
N GLU A 52 11.93 0.54 0.28
CA GLU A 52 11.34 1.35 -0.79
C GLU A 52 11.49 2.85 -0.54
N ILE A 53 11.27 3.31 0.70
CA ILE A 53 11.52 4.71 1.10
C ILE A 53 12.98 5.07 0.81
N ALA A 54 13.92 4.24 1.24
CA ALA A 54 15.35 4.44 0.96
C ALA A 54 15.64 4.47 -0.54
N ALA A 55 14.96 3.64 -1.34
CA ALA A 55 15.11 3.62 -2.78
C ALA A 55 14.62 4.94 -3.43
N VAL A 56 13.48 5.48 -2.99
CA VAL A 56 13.00 6.80 -3.45
C VAL A 56 13.98 7.91 -3.06
N ARG A 57 14.48 7.90 -1.82
CA ARG A 57 15.43 8.90 -1.32
C ARG A 57 16.76 8.93 -2.08
N ARG A 58 17.19 7.79 -2.63
CA ARG A 58 18.37 7.75 -3.53
C ARG A 58 18.09 8.41 -4.90
N LEU A 59 16.83 8.54 -5.29
CA LEU A 59 16.43 9.07 -6.59
C LEU A 59 16.00 10.54 -6.54
N THR A 60 15.53 11.03 -5.38
CA THR A 60 15.03 12.40 -5.23
C THR A 60 15.04 12.89 -3.79
N ASP A 61 15.32 14.18 -3.60
CA ASP A 61 15.17 14.89 -2.32
C ASP A 61 13.79 15.56 -2.19
N ARG A 62 12.95 15.44 -3.22
CA ARG A 62 11.61 16.04 -3.21
C ARG A 62 10.69 15.26 -2.26
N PRO A 63 9.66 15.93 -1.71
CA PRO A 63 8.66 15.27 -0.89
C PRO A 63 7.89 14.21 -1.70
N PHE A 64 7.54 13.13 -1.03
CA PHE A 64 6.65 12.09 -1.53
C PHE A 64 5.79 11.57 -0.38
N ALA A 65 4.73 10.86 -0.70
CA ALA A 65 3.80 10.28 0.26
C ALA A 65 3.98 8.77 0.40
N MET A 66 3.58 8.25 1.54
CA MET A 66 3.41 6.83 1.80
C MET A 66 1.94 6.57 2.20
N ASN A 67 1.29 5.65 1.51
CA ASN A 67 -0.02 5.17 1.90
C ASN A 67 0.12 3.92 2.78
N VAL A 68 -0.60 3.90 3.89
CA VAL A 68 -0.74 2.74 4.78
C VAL A 68 -2.21 2.41 4.94
N PHE A 69 -2.53 1.12 5.11
CA PHE A 69 -3.88 0.68 5.42
C PHE A 69 -4.10 0.75 6.93
N VAL A 70 -5.14 1.45 7.34
CA VAL A 70 -5.60 1.43 8.73
C VAL A 70 -6.40 0.14 8.94
N PRO A 71 -6.03 -0.73 9.90
CA PRO A 71 -6.75 -1.98 10.10
C PRO A 71 -8.18 -1.72 10.56
N GLU A 72 -9.12 -2.46 9.97
CA GLU A 72 -10.49 -2.46 10.45
C GLU A 72 -10.63 -3.32 11.71
N VAL A 73 -11.38 -2.82 12.69
CA VAL A 73 -11.57 -3.48 14.00
C VAL A 73 -12.80 -4.41 14.00
N HIS A 74 -13.28 -4.84 12.84
CA HIS A 74 -14.42 -5.74 12.74
C HIS A 74 -13.97 -7.18 12.51
N PRO A 75 -13.89 -8.01 13.57
CA PRO A 75 -13.59 -9.42 13.40
C PRO A 75 -14.75 -10.10 12.62
N SER A 76 -14.41 -10.80 11.55
CA SER A 76 -15.38 -11.65 10.86
C SER A 76 -15.91 -12.72 11.83
N ALA A 77 -17.22 -13.01 11.79
CA ALA A 77 -17.74 -14.12 12.57
C ALA A 77 -17.13 -15.46 12.08
N PRO A 78 -16.91 -16.44 12.96
CA PRO A 78 -16.22 -17.69 12.59
C PRO A 78 -16.79 -18.44 11.38
N GLY A 79 -18.09 -18.32 11.10
CA GLY A 79 -18.75 -18.96 9.95
C GLY A 79 -18.68 -18.15 8.64
N ASP A 80 -18.36 -16.87 8.69
CA ASP A 80 -18.41 -15.97 7.52
C ASP A 80 -17.30 -16.29 6.53
N LEU A 81 -16.10 -16.59 7.01
CA LEU A 81 -14.95 -16.94 6.16
C LEU A 81 -15.19 -18.26 5.41
N ASP A 82 -15.79 -19.24 6.06
CA ASP A 82 -16.15 -20.51 5.42
C ASP A 82 -17.25 -20.33 4.38
N ALA A 83 -18.25 -19.49 4.65
CA ALA A 83 -19.31 -19.18 3.71
C ALA A 83 -18.72 -18.45 2.48
N TYR A 84 -17.83 -17.51 2.70
CA TYR A 84 -17.15 -16.78 1.63
C TYR A 84 -16.25 -17.69 0.80
N ALA A 85 -15.45 -18.56 1.45
CA ALA A 85 -14.63 -19.55 0.75
C ALA A 85 -15.48 -20.48 -0.13
N ARG A 86 -16.63 -20.94 0.37
CA ARG A 86 -17.56 -21.76 -0.43
C ARG A 86 -18.13 -21.01 -1.63
N ALA A 87 -18.46 -19.71 -1.45
CA ALA A 87 -19.00 -18.89 -2.53
C ALA A 87 -17.98 -18.64 -3.65
N LEU A 88 -16.68 -18.62 -3.34
CA LEU A 88 -15.62 -18.41 -4.33
C LEU A 88 -15.27 -19.65 -5.16
N ARG A 89 -15.55 -20.86 -4.67
CA ARG A 89 -15.19 -22.13 -5.35
C ARG A 89 -15.71 -22.24 -6.79
N PRO A 90 -16.97 -21.92 -7.10
CA PRO A 90 -17.47 -22.02 -8.48
C PRO A 90 -16.69 -21.12 -9.44
N PHE A 91 -16.36 -19.90 -9.02
CA PHE A 91 -15.58 -18.95 -9.85
C PHE A 91 -14.15 -19.43 -10.08
N ALA A 92 -13.51 -19.98 -9.05
CA ALA A 92 -12.18 -20.56 -9.19
C ALA A 92 -12.18 -21.75 -10.17
N ALA A 93 -13.22 -22.61 -10.10
CA ALA A 93 -13.38 -23.73 -11.03
C ALA A 93 -13.60 -23.27 -12.47
N GLU A 94 -14.43 -22.23 -12.69
CA GLU A 94 -14.67 -21.65 -14.02
C GLU A 94 -13.39 -21.06 -14.62
N LEU A 95 -12.55 -20.42 -13.79
CA LEU A 95 -11.28 -19.83 -14.20
C LEU A 95 -10.13 -20.84 -14.30
N GLY A 96 -10.34 -22.08 -13.90
CA GLY A 96 -9.30 -23.12 -13.91
C GLY A 96 -8.16 -22.86 -12.92
N VAL A 97 -8.42 -22.13 -11.83
CA VAL A 97 -7.44 -21.81 -10.78
C VAL A 97 -7.76 -22.54 -9.48
N PRO A 98 -6.78 -22.78 -8.59
CA PRO A 98 -7.04 -23.35 -7.27
C PRO A 98 -8.03 -22.48 -6.48
N ALA A 99 -8.89 -23.13 -5.68
CA ALA A 99 -9.78 -22.41 -4.77
C ALA A 99 -8.94 -21.55 -3.80
N PRO A 100 -9.29 -20.27 -3.60
CA PRO A 100 -8.50 -19.40 -2.72
C PRO A 100 -8.63 -19.86 -1.26
N GLU A 101 -7.51 -19.76 -0.53
CA GLU A 101 -7.50 -19.92 0.91
C GLU A 101 -7.96 -18.60 1.55
N VAL A 102 -9.12 -18.63 2.19
CA VAL A 102 -9.67 -17.46 2.87
C VAL A 102 -9.15 -17.42 4.31
N ARG A 103 -8.54 -16.29 4.67
CA ARG A 103 -7.99 -16.06 6.02
C ARG A 103 -8.56 -14.76 6.59
N PRO A 104 -8.62 -14.62 7.93
CA PRO A 104 -8.91 -13.34 8.53
C PRO A 104 -7.94 -12.26 8.04
N ALA A 105 -8.42 -11.04 7.90
CA ALA A 105 -7.55 -9.92 7.60
C ALA A 105 -6.55 -9.72 8.75
N GLY A 106 -5.27 -9.56 8.42
CA GLY A 106 -4.26 -9.11 9.36
C GLY A 106 -4.29 -7.59 9.54
N ASP A 107 -3.47 -7.08 10.45
CA ASP A 107 -3.28 -5.64 10.67
C ASP A 107 -2.31 -4.98 9.66
N ASP A 108 -1.82 -5.74 8.67
CA ASP A 108 -0.87 -5.28 7.66
C ASP A 108 0.41 -4.65 8.27
N GLU A 109 0.81 -5.12 9.46
CA GLU A 109 1.91 -4.55 10.25
C GLU A 109 1.76 -3.03 10.51
N TYR A 110 0.53 -2.55 10.64
CA TYR A 110 0.21 -1.12 10.73
C TYR A 110 1.01 -0.41 11.82
N GLY A 111 1.06 -0.98 13.03
CA GLY A 111 1.82 -0.41 14.15
C GLY A 111 3.30 -0.25 13.83
N ALA A 112 3.94 -1.30 13.32
CA ALA A 112 5.35 -1.29 12.94
C ALA A 112 5.63 -0.30 11.80
N LYS A 113 4.77 -0.25 10.79
CA LYS A 113 4.87 0.72 9.70
C LYS A 113 4.78 2.15 10.20
N LEU A 114 3.83 2.43 11.10
CA LEU A 114 3.63 3.76 11.64
C LEU A 114 4.85 4.21 12.47
N GLU A 115 5.43 3.34 13.29
CA GLU A 115 6.67 3.62 14.03
C GLU A 115 7.81 4.03 13.08
N GLN A 116 8.01 3.30 11.99
CA GLN A 116 9.04 3.63 11.00
C GLN A 116 8.80 4.96 10.26
N LEU A 117 7.56 5.36 10.07
CA LEU A 117 7.22 6.63 9.41
C LEU A 117 7.34 7.84 10.32
N LEU A 118 7.28 7.65 11.64
CA LEU A 118 7.36 8.72 12.64
C LEU A 118 8.77 8.88 13.24
N ALA A 119 9.69 7.95 12.98
CA ALA A 119 11.08 8.01 13.43
C ALA A 119 11.90 9.00 12.60
#